data_f7940c4a6266f9cc4dfc1cb5921a8cbb
#
_entry.id   f7940c4a6266f9cc4dfc1cb5921a8cbb
#
_cell.length_a   1.000
_cell.length_b   1.000
_cell.length_c   1.000
_cell.angle_alpha   90.00
_cell.angle_beta   90.00
_cell.angle_gamma   90.00
#
_symmetry.space_group_name_H-M   'P 1'
#
loop_
_entity.id
_entity.type
_entity.pdbx_description
1 polymer ?
#
loop_
_entity_poly.entity_id
_entity_poly.type
_entity_poly.pdbx_seq_one_letter_code
_entity_poly.pdbx_strand_id
1 'polypeptide(L)'
;MKPFSFNGVRVLVTGAGSATGIGFASAKLLAQQGASVYLVGRTDRVAARARELKELGHVAHASHGDLGDATFVTELIPQVVASLGGIDVLVNNAGMTSVQRSAQDLGEVGSIDELTLDGWNASLQRNLTSAFLLTKAALPFIRKSTRGRIINISSVTGPLMAMSHEGAYASSKAALVGFTRALALDEATSGANGNAVTVNAIAPGWIATESSNDFEKSQGLTTPMKRSGTPLEIASAVAWLSSSEASYITGQVLVIDGGNSIREER
;
A
#
# COMPACT_ATOMS: atom_id res chain seq x y z
N MET A 1 -1.00 24.97 -14.05
CA MET A 1 -0.28 23.81 -13.50
C MET A 1 -0.69 22.59 -14.32
N LYS A 2 0.24 21.70 -14.70
CA LYS A 2 -0.19 20.42 -15.32
C LYS A 2 -0.91 19.61 -14.25
N PRO A 3 -2.11 19.07 -14.52
CA PRO A 3 -2.81 18.22 -13.56
C PRO A 3 -1.92 17.00 -13.20
N PHE A 4 -1.98 16.56 -11.95
CA PHE A 4 -1.21 15.43 -11.43
C PHE A 4 0.32 15.58 -11.54
N SER A 5 0.87 16.79 -11.35
CA SER A 5 2.33 16.99 -11.28
C SER A 5 2.84 16.66 -9.87
N PHE A 6 3.86 15.80 -9.82
CA PHE A 6 4.56 15.42 -8.59
C PHE A 6 5.98 16.00 -8.49
N ASN A 7 6.28 17.04 -9.25
CA ASN A 7 7.58 17.70 -9.17
C ASN A 7 7.88 18.18 -7.74
N GLY A 8 9.03 17.75 -7.19
CA GLY A 8 9.44 18.06 -5.83
C GLY A 8 8.68 17.32 -4.74
N VAL A 9 7.81 16.36 -5.07
CA VAL A 9 7.10 15.50 -4.11
C VAL A 9 8.00 14.33 -3.70
N ARG A 10 8.07 14.04 -2.41
CA ARG A 10 8.88 12.99 -1.78
C ARG A 10 7.99 11.85 -1.33
N VAL A 11 8.15 10.70 -1.96
CA VAL A 11 7.23 9.58 -1.79
C VAL A 11 7.95 8.37 -1.20
N LEU A 12 7.40 7.82 -0.12
CA LEU A 12 7.81 6.53 0.46
C LEU A 12 6.78 5.46 0.07
N VAL A 13 7.23 4.41 -0.62
CA VAL A 13 6.37 3.30 -1.06
C VAL A 13 6.87 1.98 -0.50
N THR A 14 6.00 1.21 0.15
CA THR A 14 6.32 -0.10 0.69
C THR A 14 5.81 -1.25 -0.18
N GLY A 15 6.39 -2.44 -0.04
CA GLY A 15 6.00 -3.60 -0.84
C GLY A 15 6.36 -3.44 -2.33
N ALA A 16 7.44 -2.71 -2.64
CA ALA A 16 7.81 -2.33 -4.01
C ALA A 16 8.87 -3.27 -4.66
N GLY A 17 9.05 -4.50 -4.16
CA GLY A 17 10.08 -5.41 -4.67
C GLY A 17 9.72 -6.19 -5.94
N SER A 18 8.43 -6.45 -6.21
CA SER A 18 7.98 -7.15 -7.42
C SER A 18 7.91 -6.20 -8.62
N ALA A 19 8.42 -6.62 -9.77
CA ALA A 19 8.40 -5.84 -11.01
C ALA A 19 6.98 -5.53 -11.51
N THR A 20 6.04 -6.43 -11.26
CA THR A 20 4.64 -6.34 -11.68
C THR A 20 3.69 -6.12 -10.49
N GLY A 21 4.23 -5.73 -9.31
CA GLY A 21 3.42 -5.49 -8.13
C GLY A 21 2.85 -4.06 -8.08
N ILE A 22 1.77 -3.89 -7.33
CA ILE A 22 1.09 -2.59 -7.12
C ILE A 22 2.07 -1.54 -6.57
N GLY A 23 2.92 -1.91 -5.59
CA GLY A 23 3.87 -0.97 -4.98
C GLY A 23 4.87 -0.40 -5.98
N PHE A 24 5.46 -1.26 -6.82
CA PHE A 24 6.40 -0.78 -7.84
C PHE A 24 5.70 -0.01 -8.96
N ALA A 25 4.53 -0.45 -9.41
CA ALA A 25 3.72 0.28 -10.39
C ALA A 25 3.37 1.70 -9.87
N SER A 26 3.01 1.83 -8.60
CA SER A 26 2.74 3.12 -7.96
C SER A 26 3.99 4.01 -7.90
N ALA A 27 5.12 3.45 -7.45
CA ALA A 27 6.38 4.19 -7.40
C ALA A 27 6.83 4.66 -8.79
N LYS A 28 6.72 3.79 -9.80
CA LYS A 28 7.10 4.09 -11.18
C LYS A 28 6.23 5.19 -11.78
N LEU A 29 4.91 5.11 -11.60
CA LEU A 29 3.99 6.15 -12.10
C LEU A 29 4.26 7.49 -11.44
N LEU A 30 4.44 7.54 -10.12
CA LEU A 30 4.74 8.77 -9.39
C LEU A 30 6.09 9.37 -9.79
N ALA A 31 7.13 8.53 -9.98
CA ALA A 31 8.44 8.96 -10.47
C ALA A 31 8.36 9.54 -11.89
N GLN A 32 7.61 8.91 -12.80
CA GLN A 32 7.36 9.42 -14.15
C GLN A 32 6.64 10.77 -14.17
N GLN A 33 5.88 11.06 -13.12
CA GLN A 33 5.19 12.35 -12.94
C GLN A 33 6.03 13.37 -12.14
N GLY A 34 7.31 13.07 -11.84
CA GLY A 34 8.29 13.99 -11.26
C GLY A 34 8.56 13.83 -9.77
N ALA A 35 8.01 12.82 -9.11
CA ALA A 35 8.32 12.54 -7.71
C ALA A 35 9.72 11.97 -7.51
N SER A 36 10.35 12.28 -6.37
CA SER A 36 11.47 11.52 -5.83
C SER A 36 10.91 10.37 -4.98
N VAL A 37 11.33 9.14 -5.23
CA VAL A 37 10.73 7.96 -4.59
C VAL A 37 11.74 7.19 -3.74
N TYR A 38 11.30 6.71 -2.59
CA TYR A 38 12.01 5.75 -1.76
C TYR A 38 11.20 4.46 -1.67
N LEU A 39 11.79 3.36 -2.10
CA LEU A 39 11.15 2.06 -2.17
C LEU A 39 11.58 1.19 -1.00
N VAL A 40 10.63 0.51 -0.37
CA VAL A 40 10.92 -0.48 0.67
C VAL A 40 10.34 -1.83 0.30
N GLY A 41 11.13 -2.86 0.48
CA GLY A 41 10.73 -4.25 0.27
C GLY A 41 11.31 -5.17 1.35
N ARG A 42 10.85 -6.41 1.41
CA ARG A 42 11.39 -7.38 2.37
C ARG A 42 12.76 -7.91 1.98
N THR A 43 13.07 -7.92 0.69
CA THR A 43 14.29 -8.49 0.11
C THR A 43 15.00 -7.47 -0.77
N ASP A 44 16.23 -7.76 -1.14
CA ASP A 44 17.08 -6.96 -2.03
C ASP A 44 16.51 -6.72 -3.43
N ARG A 45 15.47 -7.46 -3.86
CA ARG A 45 14.76 -7.23 -5.13
C ARG A 45 14.34 -5.76 -5.29
N VAL A 46 14.06 -5.07 -4.20
CA VAL A 46 13.70 -3.64 -4.23
C VAL A 46 14.84 -2.75 -4.74
N ALA A 47 16.11 -3.15 -4.52
CA ALA A 47 17.27 -2.42 -5.04
C ALA A 47 17.33 -2.47 -6.58
N ALA A 48 16.94 -3.61 -7.19
CA ALA A 48 16.81 -3.70 -8.65
C ALA A 48 15.72 -2.77 -9.19
N ARG A 49 14.60 -2.63 -8.48
CA ARG A 49 13.52 -1.68 -8.84
C ARG A 49 13.97 -0.23 -8.78
N ALA A 50 14.74 0.15 -7.75
CA ALA A 50 15.30 1.50 -7.67
C ALA A 50 16.33 1.77 -8.78
N ARG A 51 17.14 0.77 -9.16
CA ARG A 51 18.06 0.90 -10.31
C ARG A 51 17.33 1.12 -11.61
N GLU A 52 16.26 0.34 -11.88
CA GLU A 52 15.41 0.52 -13.07
C GLU A 52 14.89 1.96 -13.19
N LEU A 53 14.42 2.55 -12.09
CA LEU A 53 13.95 3.94 -12.09
C LEU A 53 15.09 4.95 -12.33
N LYS A 54 16.28 4.71 -11.77
CA LYS A 54 17.45 5.57 -12.00
C LYS A 54 17.93 5.53 -13.44
N GLU A 55 17.92 4.35 -14.07
CA GLU A 55 18.26 4.17 -15.48
C GLU A 55 17.30 4.91 -16.42
N LEU A 56 16.04 5.08 -15.98
CA LEU A 56 15.04 5.91 -16.65
C LEU A 56 15.15 7.41 -16.32
N GLY A 57 16.16 7.83 -15.56
CA GLY A 57 16.42 9.24 -15.22
C GLY A 57 15.66 9.74 -14.00
N HIS A 58 15.03 8.87 -13.21
CA HIS A 58 14.26 9.27 -12.02
C HIS A 58 15.10 9.22 -10.73
N VAL A 59 14.74 10.05 -9.74
CA VAL A 59 15.32 10.00 -8.39
C VAL A 59 14.65 8.86 -7.61
N ALA A 60 15.41 7.81 -7.32
CA ALA A 60 14.91 6.64 -6.62
C ALA A 60 15.95 6.09 -5.63
N HIS A 61 15.50 5.70 -4.45
CA HIS A 61 16.30 5.04 -3.41
C HIS A 61 15.59 3.79 -2.94
N ALA A 62 16.31 2.89 -2.25
CA ALA A 62 15.69 1.69 -1.71
C ALA A 62 16.39 1.19 -0.46
N SER A 63 15.61 0.56 0.43
CA SER A 63 16.07 -0.27 1.54
C SER A 63 15.22 -1.55 1.63
N HIS A 64 15.78 -2.60 2.21
CA HIS A 64 15.03 -3.82 2.47
C HIS A 64 15.12 -4.22 3.94
N GLY A 65 14.04 -4.79 4.45
CA GLY A 65 13.90 -5.27 5.83
C GLY A 65 12.46 -5.59 6.19
N ASP A 66 12.25 -6.00 7.41
CA ASP A 66 10.91 -6.32 7.94
C ASP A 66 10.25 -5.08 8.53
N LEU A 67 9.19 -4.60 7.90
CA LEU A 67 8.39 -3.47 8.40
C LEU A 67 7.57 -3.79 9.66
N GLY A 68 7.48 -5.07 10.04
CA GLY A 68 6.95 -5.50 11.32
C GLY A 68 7.95 -5.36 12.48
N ASP A 69 9.24 -5.16 12.18
CA ASP A 69 10.27 -4.89 13.18
C ASP A 69 10.36 -3.38 13.45
N ALA A 70 10.02 -3.00 14.68
CA ALA A 70 10.06 -1.59 15.11
C ALA A 70 11.48 -1.01 15.08
N THR A 71 12.52 -1.82 15.31
CA THR A 71 13.91 -1.40 15.24
C THR A 71 14.28 -1.00 13.82
N PHE A 72 13.97 -1.89 12.85
CA PHE A 72 14.19 -1.59 11.43
C PHE A 72 13.45 -0.32 10.99
N VAL A 73 12.19 -0.15 11.38
CA VAL A 73 11.40 1.04 11.01
C VAL A 73 12.01 2.32 11.62
N THR A 74 12.51 2.25 12.86
CA THR A 74 13.16 3.39 13.53
C THR A 74 14.45 3.82 12.81
N GLU A 75 15.20 2.87 12.28
CA GLU A 75 16.43 3.13 11.52
C GLU A 75 16.15 3.56 10.06
N LEU A 76 15.06 3.07 9.47
CA LEU A 76 14.68 3.33 8.09
C LEU A 76 14.28 4.80 7.86
N ILE A 77 13.44 5.37 8.71
CA ILE A 77 12.89 6.71 8.48
C ILE A 77 13.95 7.80 8.41
N PRO A 78 14.98 7.86 9.28
CA PRO A 78 16.10 8.78 9.11
C PRO A 78 16.83 8.63 7.76
N GLN A 79 17.00 7.41 7.25
CA GLN A 79 17.62 7.16 5.95
C GLN A 79 16.75 7.69 4.79
N VAL A 80 15.43 7.50 4.86
CA VAL A 80 14.48 8.05 3.90
C VAL A 80 14.56 9.57 3.87
N VAL A 81 14.52 10.18 5.05
CA VAL A 81 14.58 11.65 5.20
C VAL A 81 15.92 12.21 4.72
N ALA A 82 17.02 11.56 5.03
CA ALA A 82 18.35 11.97 4.52
C ALA A 82 18.44 11.89 2.99
N SER A 83 17.82 10.86 2.39
CA SER A 83 17.86 10.65 0.93
C SER A 83 16.93 11.57 0.15
N LEU A 84 15.73 11.87 0.68
CA LEU A 84 14.68 12.63 -0.01
C LEU A 84 14.55 14.09 0.47
N GLY A 85 15.11 14.43 1.64
CA GLY A 85 14.90 15.72 2.30
C GLY A 85 13.57 15.83 3.06
N GLY A 86 12.83 14.75 3.23
CA GLY A 86 11.55 14.68 3.94
C GLY A 86 10.61 13.64 3.36
N ILE A 87 9.34 13.66 3.79
CA ILE A 87 8.28 12.75 3.29
C ILE A 87 7.01 13.57 3.11
N ASP A 88 6.45 13.57 1.89
CA ASP A 88 5.16 14.18 1.58
C ASP A 88 4.06 13.12 1.44
N VAL A 89 4.38 11.98 0.85
CA VAL A 89 3.43 10.89 0.58
C VAL A 89 3.98 9.58 1.14
N LEU A 90 3.13 8.87 1.88
CA LEU A 90 3.37 7.50 2.32
C LEU A 90 2.36 6.55 1.65
N VAL A 91 2.85 5.53 0.96
CA VAL A 91 2.04 4.44 0.41
C VAL A 91 2.33 3.15 1.18
N ASN A 92 1.44 2.79 2.10
CA ASN A 92 1.46 1.53 2.83
C ASN A 92 0.87 0.44 1.93
N ASN A 93 1.71 -0.21 1.14
CA ASN A 93 1.31 -1.27 0.23
C ASN A 93 1.88 -2.65 0.64
N ALA A 94 2.90 -2.71 1.49
CA ALA A 94 3.37 -3.99 2.03
C ALA A 94 2.23 -4.73 2.74
N GLY A 95 2.09 -6.03 2.50
CA GLY A 95 1.00 -6.76 3.14
C GLY A 95 0.71 -8.15 2.55
N MET A 96 1.29 -8.51 1.42
CA MET A 96 1.16 -9.86 0.86
C MET A 96 2.34 -10.75 1.27
N THR A 97 2.11 -12.06 1.29
CA THR A 97 3.19 -13.05 1.42
C THR A 97 4.17 -12.93 0.27
N SER A 98 5.42 -13.36 0.48
CA SER A 98 6.39 -13.39 -0.62
C SER A 98 6.06 -14.56 -1.58
N VAL A 99 6.47 -14.43 -2.83
CA VAL A 99 6.40 -15.51 -3.83
C VAL A 99 7.11 -16.80 -3.34
N GLN A 100 8.06 -16.66 -2.40
CA GLN A 100 8.86 -17.77 -1.87
C GLN A 100 8.22 -18.47 -0.66
N ARG A 101 7.25 -17.87 0.02
CA ARG A 101 6.55 -18.45 1.18
C ARG A 101 5.08 -18.06 1.09
N SER A 102 4.22 -19.03 0.83
CA SER A 102 2.78 -18.82 0.74
C SER A 102 2.18 -18.51 2.13
N ALA A 103 0.98 -17.95 2.15
CA ALA A 103 0.23 -17.73 3.39
C ALA A 103 -0.10 -19.09 4.06
N GLN A 104 -0.29 -20.16 3.28
CA GLN A 104 -0.47 -21.52 3.78
C GLN A 104 0.76 -22.02 4.52
N ASP A 105 1.97 -21.86 3.96
CA ASP A 105 3.22 -22.27 4.60
C ASP A 105 3.49 -21.53 5.93
N LEU A 106 2.84 -20.38 6.11
CA LEU A 106 2.94 -19.55 7.30
C LEU A 106 1.80 -19.77 8.29
N GLY A 107 0.87 -20.69 8.00
CA GLY A 107 -0.28 -20.98 8.85
C GLY A 107 -1.28 -19.83 8.96
N GLU A 108 -1.32 -18.95 7.96
CA GLU A 108 -2.21 -17.78 7.93
C GLU A 108 -3.55 -18.07 7.24
N VAL A 109 -3.64 -19.20 6.56
CA VAL A 109 -4.82 -19.67 5.81
C VAL A 109 -5.31 -20.97 6.43
N GLY A 110 -6.59 -21.06 6.69
CA GLY A 110 -7.27 -22.21 7.25
C GLY A 110 -8.64 -21.84 7.82
N SER A 111 -9.44 -22.85 8.14
CA SER A 111 -10.67 -22.64 8.92
C SER A 111 -10.33 -22.05 10.29
N ILE A 112 -11.29 -21.41 10.95
CA ILE A 112 -10.99 -20.67 12.19
C ILE A 112 -10.50 -21.58 13.32
N ASP A 113 -10.89 -22.85 13.33
CA ASP A 113 -10.48 -23.88 14.27
C ASP A 113 -9.08 -24.49 13.96
N GLU A 114 -8.61 -24.33 12.71
CA GLU A 114 -7.28 -24.78 12.27
C GLU A 114 -6.25 -23.63 12.33
N LEU A 115 -6.71 -22.38 12.28
CA LEU A 115 -5.84 -21.20 12.26
C LEU A 115 -5.10 -21.07 13.59
N THR A 116 -3.77 -21.14 13.55
CA THR A 116 -2.95 -20.95 14.74
C THR A 116 -2.89 -19.50 15.20
N LEU A 117 -2.66 -19.27 16.50
CA LEU A 117 -2.45 -17.92 17.01
C LEU A 117 -1.23 -17.25 16.36
N ASP A 118 -0.18 -18.02 16.08
CA ASP A 118 1.02 -17.50 15.41
C ASP A 118 0.72 -17.08 13.96
N GLY A 119 -0.05 -17.88 13.21
CA GLY A 119 -0.51 -17.53 11.87
C GLY A 119 -1.40 -16.30 11.85
N TRP A 120 -2.35 -16.21 12.80
CA TRP A 120 -3.16 -15.04 13.04
C TRP A 120 -2.30 -13.78 13.28
N ASN A 121 -1.39 -13.85 14.23
CA ASN A 121 -0.50 -12.75 14.59
C ASN A 121 0.43 -12.36 13.43
N ALA A 122 0.95 -13.35 12.67
CA ALA A 122 1.77 -13.08 11.50
C ALA A 122 1.03 -12.29 10.41
N SER A 123 -0.25 -12.62 10.19
CA SER A 123 -1.09 -11.89 9.24
C SER A 123 -1.36 -10.46 9.70
N LEU A 124 -1.71 -10.25 10.97
CA LEU A 124 -1.87 -8.91 11.56
C LEU A 124 -0.57 -8.11 11.51
N GLN A 125 0.55 -8.74 11.87
CA GLN A 125 1.87 -8.10 11.85
C GLN A 125 2.22 -7.57 10.45
N ARG A 126 1.98 -8.37 9.43
CA ARG A 126 2.32 -8.04 8.05
C ARG A 126 1.40 -7.01 7.43
N ASN A 127 0.08 -7.13 7.67
CA ASN A 127 -0.92 -6.33 6.96
C ASN A 127 -1.37 -5.07 7.70
N LEU A 128 -1.24 -5.02 9.03
CA LEU A 128 -1.74 -3.94 9.86
C LEU A 128 -0.62 -3.30 10.68
N THR A 129 0.10 -4.10 11.50
CA THR A 129 1.11 -3.57 12.43
C THR A 129 2.25 -2.88 11.68
N SER A 130 2.69 -3.43 10.54
CA SER A 130 3.70 -2.82 9.68
C SER A 130 3.28 -1.43 9.19
N ALA A 131 2.03 -1.28 8.75
CA ALA A 131 1.49 0.01 8.31
C ALA A 131 1.39 1.01 9.48
N PHE A 132 0.98 0.54 10.67
CA PHE A 132 0.95 1.36 11.88
C PHE A 132 2.35 1.84 12.28
N LEU A 133 3.33 0.94 12.40
CA LEU A 133 4.69 1.29 12.80
C LEU A 133 5.33 2.31 11.86
N LEU A 134 5.22 2.05 10.56
CA LEU A 134 5.79 2.96 9.56
C LEU A 134 5.08 4.31 9.54
N THR A 135 3.75 4.32 9.60
CA THR A 135 2.98 5.56 9.66
C THR A 135 3.36 6.37 10.90
N LYS A 136 3.40 5.76 12.08
CA LYS A 136 3.81 6.41 13.33
C LYS A 136 5.18 7.07 13.22
N ALA A 137 6.16 6.37 12.64
CA ALA A 137 7.52 6.89 12.47
C ALA A 137 7.62 7.99 11.40
N ALA A 138 6.83 7.92 10.32
CA ALA A 138 6.84 8.88 9.23
C ALA A 138 6.02 10.16 9.52
N LEU A 139 4.98 10.08 10.35
CA LEU A 139 4.07 11.19 10.66
C LEU A 139 4.74 12.52 11.01
N PRO A 140 5.78 12.58 11.86
CA PRO A 140 6.44 13.85 12.20
C PRO A 140 7.03 14.58 10.98
N PHE A 141 7.35 13.85 9.92
CA PHE A 141 7.89 14.38 8.67
C PHE A 141 6.77 14.73 7.70
N ILE A 142 5.73 13.90 7.61
CA ILE A 142 4.55 14.15 6.77
C ILE A 142 3.80 15.40 7.23
N ARG A 143 3.69 15.62 8.55
CA ARG A 143 3.07 16.84 9.14
C ARG A 143 3.83 18.13 8.78
N LYS A 144 5.12 18.06 8.44
CA LYS A 144 5.90 19.21 7.96
C LYS A 144 5.62 19.54 6.49
N SER A 145 4.97 18.65 5.76
CA SER A 145 4.58 18.87 4.38
C SER A 145 3.35 19.76 4.27
N THR A 146 3.32 20.61 3.25
CA THR A 146 2.10 21.37 2.88
C THR A 146 1.10 20.54 2.07
N ARG A 147 1.44 19.28 1.79
CA ARG A 147 0.65 18.34 0.97
C ARG A 147 0.73 16.90 1.49
N GLY A 148 0.69 16.71 2.81
CA GLY A 148 0.81 15.39 3.43
C GLY A 148 -0.28 14.41 2.96
N ARG A 149 0.10 13.20 2.53
CA ARG A 149 -0.82 12.15 2.05
C ARG A 149 -0.39 10.78 2.59
N ILE A 150 -1.37 10.01 3.04
CA ILE A 150 -1.16 8.61 3.44
C ILE A 150 -2.18 7.75 2.68
N ILE A 151 -1.71 6.79 1.92
CA ILE A 151 -2.52 5.85 1.16
C ILE A 151 -2.25 4.44 1.67
N ASN A 152 -3.29 3.79 2.20
CA ASN A 152 -3.24 2.42 2.69
C ASN A 152 -3.83 1.47 1.64
N ILE A 153 -3.07 0.47 1.20
CA ILE A 153 -3.59 -0.56 0.30
C ILE A 153 -4.24 -1.66 1.13
N SER A 154 -5.57 -1.60 1.20
CA SER A 154 -6.42 -2.60 1.84
C SER A 154 -6.75 -3.74 0.86
N SER A 155 -7.98 -4.20 0.85
CA SER A 155 -8.55 -5.21 -0.04
C SER A 155 -10.07 -5.09 -0.04
N VAL A 156 -10.76 -5.62 -1.05
CA VAL A 156 -12.21 -5.89 -0.93
C VAL A 156 -12.48 -6.98 0.09
N THR A 157 -11.57 -7.95 0.24
CA THR A 157 -11.65 -9.00 1.27
C THR A 157 -11.41 -8.40 2.65
N GLY A 158 -12.39 -8.55 3.51
CA GLY A 158 -12.47 -8.01 4.86
C GLY A 158 -13.44 -6.83 4.94
N PRO A 159 -13.17 -5.67 4.35
CA PRO A 159 -14.07 -4.51 4.43
C PRO A 159 -15.42 -4.68 3.74
N LEU A 160 -15.52 -5.44 2.66
CA LEU A 160 -16.70 -5.51 1.79
C LEU A 160 -17.19 -6.93 1.59
N MET A 161 -16.29 -7.88 1.49
CA MET A 161 -16.62 -9.29 1.24
C MET A 161 -15.63 -10.18 2.00
N ALA A 162 -15.87 -11.49 1.99
CA ALA A 162 -15.00 -12.46 2.67
C ALA A 162 -14.67 -13.62 1.72
N MET A 163 -13.58 -14.30 2.02
CA MET A 163 -13.21 -15.58 1.42
C MET A 163 -13.11 -16.62 2.53
N SER A 164 -13.57 -17.85 2.24
CA SER A 164 -13.36 -18.96 3.15
C SER A 164 -11.86 -19.16 3.42
N HIS A 165 -11.53 -19.54 4.64
CA HIS A 165 -10.15 -19.79 5.12
C HIS A 165 -9.20 -18.57 5.15
N GLU A 166 -9.70 -17.36 4.92
CA GLU A 166 -8.93 -16.10 4.91
C GLU A 166 -9.23 -15.20 6.13
N GLY A 167 -9.63 -15.79 7.26
CA GLY A 167 -10.09 -15.06 8.45
C GLY A 167 -9.07 -14.04 8.98
N ALA A 168 -7.79 -14.42 9.09
CA ALA A 168 -6.73 -13.53 9.57
C ALA A 168 -6.46 -12.37 8.59
N TYR A 169 -6.39 -12.67 7.29
CA TYR A 169 -6.20 -11.66 6.25
C TYR A 169 -7.39 -10.68 6.20
N ALA A 170 -8.61 -11.20 6.14
CA ALA A 170 -9.82 -10.39 6.11
C ALA A 170 -9.91 -9.45 7.32
N SER A 171 -9.63 -9.97 8.52
CA SER A 171 -9.62 -9.18 9.75
C SER A 171 -8.58 -8.08 9.70
N SER A 172 -7.36 -8.37 9.23
CA SER A 172 -6.28 -7.39 9.13
C SER A 172 -6.60 -6.26 8.14
N LYS A 173 -7.22 -6.59 6.99
CA LYS A 173 -7.57 -5.61 5.96
C LYS A 173 -8.79 -4.78 6.35
N ALA A 174 -9.75 -5.34 7.07
CA ALA A 174 -10.85 -4.59 7.67
C ALA A 174 -10.34 -3.63 8.76
N ALA A 175 -9.43 -4.08 9.62
CA ALA A 175 -8.81 -3.25 10.64
C ALA A 175 -7.99 -2.09 10.04
N LEU A 176 -7.33 -2.30 8.91
CA LEU A 176 -6.59 -1.23 8.20
C LEU A 176 -7.53 -0.11 7.72
N VAL A 177 -8.78 -0.43 7.35
CA VAL A 177 -9.81 0.57 7.04
C VAL A 177 -10.21 1.35 8.30
N GLY A 178 -10.40 0.68 9.43
CA GLY A 178 -10.64 1.33 10.73
C GLY A 178 -9.50 2.27 11.11
N PHE A 179 -8.25 1.81 10.98
CA PHE A 179 -7.05 2.62 11.20
C PHE A 179 -7.00 3.85 10.26
N THR A 180 -7.33 3.68 8.98
CA THR A 180 -7.39 4.77 8.00
C THR A 180 -8.34 5.87 8.45
N ARG A 181 -9.55 5.51 8.90
CA ARG A 181 -10.58 6.48 9.32
C ARG A 181 -10.19 7.21 10.62
N ALA A 182 -9.68 6.49 11.62
CA ALA A 182 -9.23 7.09 12.87
C ALA A 182 -8.10 8.09 12.61
N LEU A 183 -7.08 7.66 11.86
CA LEU A 183 -5.95 8.51 11.50
C LEU A 183 -6.35 9.72 10.64
N ALA A 184 -7.34 9.58 9.76
CA ALA A 184 -7.86 10.68 8.96
C ALA A 184 -8.46 11.81 9.82
N LEU A 185 -9.15 11.45 10.92
CA LEU A 185 -9.69 12.43 11.87
C LEU A 185 -8.58 13.10 12.66
N ASP A 186 -7.61 12.33 13.15
CA ASP A 186 -6.47 12.86 13.92
C ASP A 186 -5.62 13.84 13.10
N GLU A 187 -5.53 13.62 11.79
CA GLU A 187 -4.64 14.34 10.88
C GLU A 187 -5.33 15.44 10.06
N ALA A 188 -6.62 15.66 10.25
CA ALA A 188 -7.42 16.61 9.47
C ALA A 188 -6.91 18.05 9.49
N THR A 189 -6.16 18.45 10.51
CA THR A 189 -5.60 19.81 10.69
C THR A 189 -4.13 19.80 11.10
N SER A 190 -3.45 18.65 11.03
CA SER A 190 -2.12 18.44 11.60
C SER A 190 -0.96 18.83 10.69
N GLY A 191 -1.23 19.09 9.41
CA GLY A 191 -0.20 19.44 8.42
C GLY A 191 0.31 20.87 8.55
N ALA A 192 1.41 21.17 7.88
CA ALA A 192 2.03 22.49 7.90
C ALA A 192 1.04 23.58 7.49
N ASN A 193 1.07 24.72 8.20
CA ASN A 193 0.17 25.86 8.00
C ASN A 193 -1.34 25.53 8.19
N GLY A 194 -1.65 24.50 9.00
CA GLY A 194 -3.03 24.07 9.24
C GLY A 194 -3.67 23.30 8.09
N ASN A 195 -2.90 22.89 7.09
CA ASN A 195 -3.39 22.02 6.02
C ASN A 195 -3.68 20.61 6.56
N ALA A 196 -4.62 19.91 5.94
CA ALA A 196 -4.88 18.51 6.27
C ALA A 196 -3.75 17.60 5.75
N VAL A 197 -3.36 16.63 6.56
CA VAL A 197 -2.76 15.39 6.04
C VAL A 197 -3.93 14.46 5.74
N THR A 198 -4.17 14.16 4.45
CA THR A 198 -5.26 13.26 4.08
C THR A 198 -4.82 11.81 4.18
N VAL A 199 -5.73 10.95 4.68
CA VAL A 199 -5.48 9.53 4.86
C VAL A 199 -6.61 8.75 4.22
N ASN A 200 -6.30 7.96 3.19
CA ASN A 200 -7.30 7.19 2.46
C ASN A 200 -6.84 5.74 2.27
N ALA A 201 -7.79 4.84 2.03
CA ALA A 201 -7.53 3.46 1.65
C ALA A 201 -7.96 3.21 0.21
N ILE A 202 -7.26 2.29 -0.45
CA ILE A 202 -7.70 1.67 -1.69
C ILE A 202 -7.99 0.21 -1.36
N ALA A 203 -9.11 -0.31 -1.84
CA ALA A 203 -9.53 -1.70 -1.71
C ALA A 203 -9.52 -2.37 -3.09
N PRO A 204 -8.40 -2.98 -3.52
CA PRO A 204 -8.33 -3.72 -4.76
C PRO A 204 -9.13 -5.02 -4.68
N GLY A 205 -9.70 -5.45 -5.83
CA GLY A 205 -10.13 -6.81 -6.06
C GLY A 205 -9.00 -7.69 -6.61
N TRP A 206 -9.32 -8.54 -7.58
CA TRP A 206 -8.35 -9.40 -8.25
C TRP A 206 -7.44 -8.60 -9.18
N ILE A 207 -6.14 -8.53 -8.87
CA ILE A 207 -5.15 -7.77 -9.64
C ILE A 207 -4.10 -8.74 -10.18
N ALA A 208 -3.85 -8.69 -11.48
CA ALA A 208 -2.86 -9.53 -12.16
C ALA A 208 -1.42 -9.09 -11.79
N THR A 209 -0.84 -9.77 -10.80
CA THR A 209 0.54 -9.58 -10.36
C THR A 209 1.37 -10.85 -10.59
N GLU A 210 2.68 -10.75 -10.48
CA GLU A 210 3.58 -11.91 -10.54
C GLU A 210 3.28 -12.96 -9.44
N SER A 211 2.78 -12.50 -8.30
CA SER A 211 2.41 -13.37 -7.17
C SER A 211 1.05 -14.04 -7.32
N SER A 212 0.25 -13.65 -8.33
CA SER A 212 -1.08 -14.22 -8.54
C SER A 212 -0.97 -15.67 -9.02
N ASN A 213 -1.56 -16.58 -8.25
CA ASN A 213 -1.69 -17.99 -8.62
C ASN A 213 -2.80 -18.19 -9.68
N ASP A 214 -2.94 -19.42 -10.19
CA ASP A 214 -3.91 -19.70 -11.25
C ASP A 214 -5.37 -19.60 -10.76
N PHE A 215 -5.63 -19.89 -9.48
CA PHE A 215 -6.93 -19.65 -8.87
C PHE A 215 -7.27 -18.16 -8.90
N GLU A 216 -6.39 -17.28 -8.40
CA GLU A 216 -6.61 -15.83 -8.38
C GLU A 216 -6.81 -15.26 -9.79
N LYS A 217 -6.05 -15.75 -10.78
CA LYS A 217 -6.25 -15.37 -12.19
C LYS A 217 -7.62 -15.79 -12.70
N SER A 218 -8.07 -17.01 -12.37
CA SER A 218 -9.41 -17.50 -12.74
C SER A 218 -10.52 -16.69 -12.11
N GLN A 219 -10.35 -16.26 -10.87
CA GLN A 219 -11.31 -15.39 -10.17
C GLN A 219 -11.46 -14.03 -10.84
N GLY A 220 -10.39 -13.48 -11.40
CA GLY A 220 -10.47 -12.26 -12.21
C GLY A 220 -11.46 -12.36 -13.36
N LEU A 221 -11.52 -13.53 -14.01
CA LEU A 221 -12.48 -13.79 -15.12
C LEU A 221 -13.93 -13.87 -14.67
N THR A 222 -14.20 -14.10 -13.38
CA THR A 222 -15.55 -14.13 -12.84
C THR A 222 -16.10 -12.74 -12.52
N THR A 223 -15.27 -11.70 -12.44
CA THR A 223 -15.72 -10.32 -12.18
C THR A 223 -16.71 -9.84 -13.26
N PRO A 224 -17.57 -8.86 -12.99
CA PRO A 224 -18.41 -8.23 -14.02
C PRO A 224 -17.62 -7.73 -15.23
N MET A 225 -16.41 -7.19 -15.04
CA MET A 225 -15.53 -6.74 -16.13
C MET A 225 -14.81 -7.89 -16.84
N LYS A 226 -14.97 -9.16 -16.42
CA LYS A 226 -14.41 -10.37 -17.03
C LYS A 226 -12.89 -10.38 -17.17
N ARG A 227 -12.21 -9.70 -16.28
CA ARG A 227 -10.73 -9.68 -16.19
C ARG A 227 -10.26 -9.29 -14.81
N SER A 228 -9.05 -9.65 -14.47
CA SER A 228 -8.33 -9.01 -13.36
C SER A 228 -8.00 -7.55 -13.70
N GLY A 229 -7.95 -6.71 -12.68
CA GLY A 229 -7.35 -5.40 -12.80
C GLY A 229 -5.83 -5.49 -13.01
N THR A 230 -5.22 -4.41 -13.44
CA THR A 230 -3.77 -4.28 -13.57
C THR A 230 -3.17 -3.51 -12.40
N PRO A 231 -1.89 -3.73 -12.05
CA PRO A 231 -1.20 -2.90 -11.07
C PRO A 231 -1.21 -1.40 -11.42
N LEU A 232 -1.22 -1.06 -12.71
CA LEU A 232 -1.28 0.33 -13.16
C LEU A 232 -2.63 0.98 -12.86
N GLU A 233 -3.75 0.24 -12.94
CA GLU A 233 -5.07 0.76 -12.57
C GLU A 233 -5.13 1.13 -11.08
N ILE A 234 -4.50 0.34 -10.21
CA ILE A 234 -4.36 0.68 -8.78
C ILE A 234 -3.39 1.85 -8.58
N ALA A 235 -2.24 1.84 -9.27
CA ALA A 235 -1.26 2.92 -9.22
C ALA A 235 -1.84 4.28 -9.64
N SER A 236 -2.75 4.29 -10.61
CA SER A 236 -3.46 5.50 -11.05
C SER A 236 -4.31 6.11 -9.93
N ALA A 237 -4.98 5.26 -9.15
CA ALA A 237 -5.74 5.71 -7.98
C ALA A 237 -4.81 6.17 -6.85
N VAL A 238 -3.69 5.48 -6.61
CA VAL A 238 -2.64 5.95 -5.68
C VAL A 238 -2.16 7.34 -6.09
N ALA A 239 -1.84 7.56 -7.36
CA ALA A 239 -1.39 8.85 -7.86
C ALA A 239 -2.47 9.93 -7.66
N TRP A 240 -3.73 9.64 -7.99
CA TRP A 240 -4.82 10.59 -7.79
C TRP A 240 -5.01 10.95 -6.31
N LEU A 241 -5.10 9.98 -5.41
CA LEU A 241 -5.25 10.25 -3.97
C LEU A 241 -4.01 10.94 -3.36
N SER A 242 -2.84 10.81 -3.99
CA SER A 242 -1.60 11.48 -3.58
C SER A 242 -1.48 12.90 -4.11
N SER A 243 -2.35 13.31 -5.02
CA SER A 243 -2.28 14.60 -5.72
C SER A 243 -2.91 15.74 -4.92
N SER A 244 -2.73 16.97 -5.40
CA SER A 244 -3.40 18.17 -4.88
C SER A 244 -4.90 18.17 -5.16
N GLU A 245 -5.32 17.51 -6.25
CA GLU A 245 -6.69 17.42 -6.70
C GLU A 245 -7.57 16.58 -5.74
N ALA A 246 -6.96 15.72 -4.92
CA ALA A 246 -7.64 14.93 -3.89
C ALA A 246 -7.54 15.56 -2.47
N SER A 247 -7.20 16.85 -2.35
CA SER A 247 -6.93 17.50 -1.06
C SER A 247 -8.12 17.58 -0.09
N TYR A 248 -9.35 17.39 -0.58
CA TYR A 248 -10.57 17.37 0.24
C TYR A 248 -11.12 15.95 0.45
N ILE A 249 -10.34 14.92 0.11
CA ILE A 249 -10.72 13.51 0.26
C ILE A 249 -9.89 12.91 1.40
N THR A 250 -10.56 12.56 2.50
CA THR A 250 -9.91 11.89 3.64
C THR A 250 -10.86 10.89 4.31
N GLY A 251 -10.32 9.83 4.92
CA GLY A 251 -11.07 8.77 5.58
C GLY A 251 -11.83 7.83 4.63
N GLN A 252 -11.63 7.95 3.32
CA GLN A 252 -12.38 7.20 2.31
C GLN A 252 -11.72 5.87 1.96
N VAL A 253 -12.55 4.94 1.48
CA VAL A 253 -12.11 3.67 0.89
C VAL A 253 -12.54 3.67 -0.57
N LEU A 254 -11.55 3.70 -1.46
CA LEU A 254 -11.79 3.61 -2.90
C LEU A 254 -11.72 2.15 -3.35
N VAL A 255 -12.84 1.60 -3.75
CA VAL A 255 -12.94 0.22 -4.25
C VAL A 255 -12.57 0.17 -5.72
N ILE A 256 -11.67 -0.76 -6.10
CA ILE A 256 -11.22 -0.97 -7.48
C ILE A 256 -11.17 -2.47 -7.74
N ASP A 257 -12.29 -3.04 -8.15
CA ASP A 257 -12.48 -4.50 -8.20
C ASP A 257 -13.22 -5.03 -9.43
N GLY A 258 -13.44 -4.17 -10.43
CA GLY A 258 -14.17 -4.54 -11.64
C GLY A 258 -15.64 -4.89 -11.39
N GLY A 259 -16.22 -4.35 -10.29
CA GLY A 259 -17.61 -4.58 -9.88
C GLY A 259 -17.82 -5.88 -9.08
N ASN A 260 -16.74 -6.56 -8.68
CA ASN A 260 -16.86 -7.86 -8.00
C ASN A 260 -17.64 -7.80 -6.69
N SER A 261 -17.46 -6.75 -5.88
CA SER A 261 -18.08 -6.63 -4.56
C SER A 261 -19.53 -6.11 -4.57
N ILE A 262 -20.04 -5.68 -5.72
CA ILE A 262 -21.40 -5.11 -5.83
C ILE A 262 -22.36 -6.01 -6.61
N ARG A 263 -21.92 -7.19 -7.07
CA ARG A 263 -22.78 -8.14 -7.77
C ARG A 263 -23.59 -8.97 -6.76
N GLU A 264 -24.83 -9.23 -7.09
CA GLU A 264 -25.66 -10.26 -6.46
C GLU A 264 -25.55 -11.54 -7.28
N GLU A 265 -25.18 -12.66 -6.66
CA GLU A 265 -25.23 -13.98 -7.33
C GLU A 265 -26.69 -14.42 -7.42
N ARG A 266 -27.16 -14.72 -8.64
CA ARG A 266 -28.46 -15.32 -8.91
C ARG A 266 -28.27 -16.78 -9.28
#